data_c0a49b5525d736b8884169f90e1630b6
#
_entry.id   c0a49b5525d736b8884169f90e1630b6
#
_cell.length_a   1.000
_cell.length_b   1.000
_cell.length_c   1.000
_cell.angle_alpha   90.00
_cell.angle_beta   90.00
_cell.angle_gamma   90.00
#
_symmetry.space_group_name_H-M   'P 1'
#
loop_
_entity.id
_entity.type
_entity.pdbx_description
1 polymer ?
#
loop_
_entity_poly.entity_id
_entity_poly.type
_entity_poly.pdbx_seq_one_letter_code
_entity_poly.pdbx_strand_id
1 'polypeptide(L)'
;MGSTQKIVNGVVWSTIVNIVNAIYGFIAVPILINHFGKAEYGLIGLAMSVNVYMNLMDMGFNSTNVRFYSTWLAEKMHDRLKKGFQTSLSFYGIIGLLNALVMLIVALFASSIFNVTQEQNMVLQHLMYILAATAFCHWFSSCFDQLIKATENIAWLQKITLATKVLMIIVLASTVVFRLSIEMYFALTMLAQLAIVPISISKIKELTPFLSFIPKWDSQTFKEMLPYCMNIFSFSLFQFSFYNLRPVFLGIQGTIESVADYRILNGIIGVVTMLGGAFTGILLPSSSKAVANHNKKAYFRMAYDGTKYISILCCFCCFGMMSVGPEVITMYVGESYLYLIPWFNLWLLCTLGTHNQAISSLILAGSDIRAISYSSIVASVLGLLVAWIFIPYYNIGGVCIAFAVYVVVQLAFYYVYYWPKKMGINAFKVFSKSFFPYVLFGLCVSFVSNMIKIESTLISFLSKGLCFLFLYSISVILSLTKNDIRFIKQTIRKT
;
A
#
# COMPACT_ATOMS: atom_id res chain seq x y z
N MET A 1 7.29 -29.89 -9.67
CA MET A 1 6.61 -28.75 -10.31
C MET A 1 7.65 -27.92 -11.05
N GLY A 2 7.42 -27.57 -12.32
CA GLY A 2 8.31 -26.68 -13.06
C GLY A 2 8.32 -25.25 -12.46
N SER A 3 9.39 -24.48 -12.68
CA SER A 3 9.53 -23.09 -12.15
C SER A 3 8.33 -22.20 -12.53
N THR A 4 7.83 -22.29 -13.76
CA THR A 4 6.63 -21.55 -14.21
C THR A 4 5.40 -21.86 -13.38
N GLN A 5 5.16 -23.11 -13.02
CA GLN A 5 4.00 -23.50 -12.22
C GLN A 5 4.10 -23.00 -10.77
N LYS A 6 5.32 -22.98 -10.19
CA LYS A 6 5.56 -22.39 -8.87
C LYS A 6 5.28 -20.89 -8.86
N ILE A 7 5.71 -20.17 -9.91
CA ILE A 7 5.46 -18.72 -10.06
C ILE A 7 3.96 -18.44 -10.16
N VAL A 8 3.24 -19.14 -11.04
CA VAL A 8 1.77 -18.98 -11.20
C VAL A 8 1.05 -19.22 -9.89
N ASN A 9 1.37 -20.33 -9.19
CA ASN A 9 0.80 -20.61 -7.89
C ASN A 9 1.13 -19.54 -6.86
N GLY A 10 2.36 -18.99 -6.87
CA GLY A 10 2.76 -17.88 -6.03
C GLY A 10 1.89 -16.64 -6.24
N VAL A 11 1.64 -16.27 -7.50
CA VAL A 11 0.80 -15.12 -7.85
C VAL A 11 -0.65 -15.34 -7.40
N VAL A 12 -1.23 -16.52 -7.65
CA VAL A 12 -2.60 -16.83 -7.23
C VAL A 12 -2.77 -16.72 -5.72
N TRP A 13 -1.87 -17.36 -4.94
CA TRP A 13 -1.95 -17.29 -3.48
C TRP A 13 -1.68 -15.90 -2.94
N SER A 14 -0.77 -15.12 -3.56
CA SER A 14 -0.56 -13.71 -3.18
C SER A 14 -1.81 -12.86 -3.41
N THR A 15 -2.53 -13.10 -4.51
CA THR A 15 -3.80 -12.41 -4.80
C THR A 15 -4.86 -12.76 -3.76
N ILE A 16 -5.00 -14.04 -3.41
CA ILE A 16 -5.95 -14.49 -2.38
C ILE A 16 -5.63 -13.82 -1.04
N VAL A 17 -4.36 -13.82 -0.62
CA VAL A 17 -3.94 -13.18 0.65
C VAL A 17 -4.23 -11.68 0.64
N ASN A 18 -3.99 -10.99 -0.48
CA ASN A 18 -4.30 -9.56 -0.60
C ASN A 18 -5.80 -9.29 -0.47
N ILE A 19 -6.64 -10.11 -1.09
CA ILE A 19 -8.11 -10.01 -0.95
C ILE A 19 -8.53 -10.24 0.51
N VAL A 20 -8.03 -11.29 1.14
CA VAL A 20 -8.33 -11.59 2.55
C VAL A 20 -7.85 -10.48 3.48
N ASN A 21 -6.67 -9.91 3.23
CA ASN A 21 -6.16 -8.75 3.98
C ASN A 21 -7.08 -7.53 3.85
N ALA A 22 -7.56 -7.23 2.65
CA ALA A 22 -8.48 -6.13 2.40
C ALA A 22 -9.81 -6.33 3.12
N ILE A 23 -10.39 -7.55 3.02
CA ILE A 23 -11.64 -7.92 3.71
C ILE A 23 -11.46 -7.85 5.23
N TYR A 24 -10.38 -8.42 5.76
CA TYR A 24 -10.07 -8.36 7.20
C TYR A 24 -9.94 -6.92 7.67
N GLY A 25 -9.13 -6.09 6.97
CA GLY A 25 -8.95 -4.69 7.32
C GLY A 25 -10.26 -3.90 7.29
N PHE A 26 -11.12 -4.20 6.30
CA PHE A 26 -12.43 -3.56 6.20
C PHE A 26 -13.38 -3.95 7.32
N ILE A 27 -13.45 -5.24 7.69
CA ILE A 27 -14.36 -5.74 8.75
C ILE A 27 -13.85 -5.39 10.14
N ALA A 28 -12.53 -5.45 10.38
CA ALA A 28 -11.95 -5.23 11.71
C ALA A 28 -12.14 -3.80 12.21
N VAL A 29 -12.12 -2.79 11.33
CA VAL A 29 -12.21 -1.37 11.73
C VAL A 29 -13.50 -1.05 12.48
N PRO A 30 -14.72 -1.30 11.95
CA PRO A 30 -15.95 -1.00 12.67
C PRO A 30 -16.08 -1.82 13.96
N ILE A 31 -15.64 -3.07 13.96
CA ILE A 31 -15.68 -3.93 15.16
C ILE A 31 -14.81 -3.33 16.26
N LEU A 32 -13.58 -2.91 15.95
CA LEU A 32 -12.65 -2.34 16.93
C LEU A 32 -13.12 -0.98 17.44
N ILE A 33 -13.66 -0.14 16.57
CA ILE A 33 -14.21 1.18 16.95
C ILE A 33 -15.42 1.01 17.88
N ASN A 34 -16.31 0.07 17.57
CA ASN A 34 -17.49 -0.20 18.40
C ASN A 34 -17.12 -0.83 19.76
N HIS A 35 -16.04 -1.60 19.81
CA HIS A 35 -15.62 -2.31 21.03
C HIS A 35 -14.78 -1.42 21.94
N PHE A 36 -13.77 -0.74 21.39
CA PHE A 36 -12.82 0.08 22.17
C PHE A 36 -13.13 1.56 22.16
N GLY A 37 -13.88 2.04 21.17
CA GLY A 37 -14.03 3.45 20.93
C GLY A 37 -13.02 4.03 19.93
N LYS A 38 -13.32 5.23 19.45
CA LYS A 38 -12.56 5.90 18.40
C LYS A 38 -11.14 6.27 18.84
N ALA A 39 -11.00 6.81 20.05
CA ALA A 39 -9.69 7.23 20.56
C ALA A 39 -8.73 6.06 20.72
N GLU A 40 -9.16 4.97 21.36
CA GLU A 40 -8.32 3.78 21.53
C GLU A 40 -7.95 3.13 20.21
N TYR A 41 -8.88 3.07 19.24
CA TYR A 41 -8.57 2.64 17.89
C TYR A 41 -7.52 3.55 17.22
N GLY A 42 -7.56 4.85 17.48
CA GLY A 42 -6.55 5.81 17.06
C GLY A 42 -5.17 5.51 17.64
N LEU A 43 -5.09 5.13 18.93
CA LEU A 43 -3.83 4.73 19.58
C LEU A 43 -3.21 3.48 18.94
N ILE A 44 -4.03 2.45 18.63
CA ILE A 44 -3.56 1.30 17.83
C ILE A 44 -2.99 1.79 16.50
N GLY A 45 -3.71 2.73 15.86
CA GLY A 45 -3.30 3.33 14.60
C GLY A 45 -1.96 4.03 14.66
N LEU A 46 -1.75 4.82 15.69
CA LEU A 46 -0.51 5.55 15.92
C LEU A 46 0.65 4.60 16.19
N ALA A 47 0.49 3.67 17.13
CA ALA A 47 1.50 2.67 17.47
C ALA A 47 1.94 1.86 16.23
N MET A 48 0.98 1.36 15.45
CA MET A 48 1.27 0.63 14.21
C MET A 48 1.95 1.51 13.16
N SER A 49 1.62 2.80 13.07
CA SER A 49 2.23 3.71 12.09
C SER A 49 3.69 3.99 12.42
N VAL A 50 4.02 4.18 13.70
CA VAL A 50 5.41 4.28 14.15
C VAL A 50 6.17 3.00 13.83
N ASN A 51 5.59 1.83 14.11
CA ASN A 51 6.21 0.53 13.80
C ASN A 51 6.44 0.33 12.29
N VAL A 52 5.46 0.67 11.46
CA VAL A 52 5.60 0.57 9.99
C VAL A 52 6.70 1.51 9.48
N TYR A 53 6.82 2.71 10.07
CA TYR A 53 7.88 3.64 9.68
C TYR A 53 9.28 3.08 9.98
N MET A 54 9.42 2.28 11.04
CA MET A 54 10.67 1.60 11.34
C MET A 54 11.12 0.63 10.23
N ASN A 55 10.24 0.19 9.32
CA ASN A 55 10.64 -0.62 8.17
C ASN A 55 11.65 0.08 7.24
N LEU A 56 11.85 1.39 7.37
CA LEU A 56 12.96 2.08 6.71
C LEU A 56 14.34 1.58 7.18
N MET A 57 14.43 1.05 8.39
CA MET A 57 15.68 0.44 8.90
C MET A 57 16.13 -0.79 8.11
N ASP A 58 15.23 -1.41 7.31
CA ASP A 58 15.57 -2.48 6.36
C ASP A 58 16.56 -2.02 5.30
N MET A 59 16.59 -0.74 4.97
CA MET A 59 17.50 -0.12 3.99
C MET A 59 17.52 -0.85 2.64
N GLY A 60 16.45 -1.57 2.27
CA GLY A 60 16.35 -2.34 1.04
C GLY A 60 16.99 -3.74 1.11
N PHE A 61 17.41 -4.19 2.28
CA PHE A 61 17.99 -5.52 2.50
C PHE A 61 17.03 -6.65 2.14
N ASN A 62 15.73 -6.46 2.32
CA ASN A 62 14.70 -7.43 1.97
C ASN A 62 14.81 -7.86 0.49
N SER A 63 14.77 -6.90 -0.42
CA SER A 63 14.88 -7.17 -1.87
C SER A 63 16.27 -7.66 -2.26
N THR A 64 17.31 -7.14 -1.61
CA THR A 64 18.70 -7.50 -1.82
C THR A 64 18.94 -8.97 -1.47
N ASN A 65 18.50 -9.40 -0.30
CA ASN A 65 18.65 -10.79 0.13
C ASN A 65 17.97 -11.77 -0.83
N VAL A 66 16.72 -11.48 -1.23
CA VAL A 66 16.03 -12.34 -2.20
C VAL A 66 16.83 -12.48 -3.49
N ARG A 67 17.38 -11.39 -4.02
CA ARG A 67 18.21 -11.41 -5.24
C ARG A 67 19.48 -12.24 -5.05
N PHE A 68 20.30 -11.92 -4.04
CA PHE A 68 21.57 -12.59 -3.83
C PHE A 68 21.40 -14.07 -3.48
N TYR A 69 20.43 -14.40 -2.62
CA TYR A 69 20.13 -15.80 -2.29
C TYR A 69 19.67 -16.58 -3.51
N SER A 70 18.80 -16.00 -4.36
CA SER A 70 18.37 -16.66 -5.60
C SER A 70 19.55 -16.91 -6.55
N THR A 71 20.48 -15.95 -6.68
CA THR A 71 21.69 -16.10 -7.50
C THR A 71 22.59 -17.20 -6.95
N TRP A 72 22.93 -17.16 -5.66
CA TRP A 72 23.81 -18.15 -5.04
C TRP A 72 23.21 -19.56 -5.01
N LEU A 73 21.88 -19.69 -4.90
CA LEU A 73 21.19 -20.97 -5.05
C LEU A 73 21.26 -21.50 -6.48
N ALA A 74 21.06 -20.66 -7.48
CA ALA A 74 21.11 -21.04 -8.90
C ALA A 74 22.52 -21.47 -9.30
N GLU A 75 23.54 -20.78 -8.80
CA GLU A 75 24.95 -21.05 -9.04
C GLU A 75 25.56 -22.14 -8.12
N LYS A 76 24.72 -22.72 -7.21
CA LYS A 76 25.13 -23.72 -6.21
C LYS A 76 26.26 -23.26 -5.28
N MET A 77 26.36 -21.99 -5.02
CA MET A 77 27.34 -21.37 -4.13
C MET A 77 26.94 -21.48 -2.66
N HIS A 78 26.90 -22.69 -2.11
CA HIS A 78 26.39 -22.95 -0.75
C HIS A 78 27.12 -22.18 0.35
N ASP A 79 28.45 -22.03 0.24
CA ASP A 79 29.24 -21.28 1.22
C ASP A 79 28.90 -19.77 1.21
N ARG A 80 28.72 -19.19 0.01
CA ARG A 80 28.27 -17.77 -0.11
C ARG A 80 26.87 -17.58 0.44
N LEU A 81 25.93 -18.48 0.12
CA LEU A 81 24.60 -18.44 0.66
C LEU A 81 24.61 -18.53 2.20
N LYS A 82 25.41 -19.44 2.77
CA LYS A 82 25.57 -19.59 4.22
C LYS A 82 26.09 -18.30 4.86
N LYS A 83 27.18 -17.73 4.33
CA LYS A 83 27.72 -16.44 4.83
C LYS A 83 26.73 -15.30 4.71
N GLY A 84 26.05 -15.17 3.55
CA GLY A 84 25.03 -14.15 3.31
C GLY A 84 23.85 -14.27 4.27
N PHE A 85 23.35 -15.49 4.49
CA PHE A 85 22.26 -15.74 5.41
C PHE A 85 22.65 -15.42 6.86
N GLN A 86 23.83 -15.84 7.31
CA GLN A 86 24.34 -15.55 8.66
C GLN A 86 24.59 -14.04 8.88
N THR A 87 25.11 -13.35 7.85
CA THR A 87 25.28 -11.88 7.86
C THR A 87 23.94 -11.16 7.96
N SER A 88 22.94 -11.63 7.21
CA SER A 88 21.58 -11.07 7.28
C SER A 88 20.91 -11.34 8.63
N LEU A 89 21.09 -12.51 9.23
CA LEU A 89 20.63 -12.79 10.60
C LEU A 89 21.25 -11.81 11.61
N SER A 90 22.58 -11.55 11.49
CA SER A 90 23.27 -10.58 12.35
C SER A 90 22.73 -9.16 12.11
N PHE A 91 22.56 -8.74 10.86
CA PHE A 91 22.02 -7.44 10.49
C PHE A 91 20.62 -7.23 11.06
N TYR A 92 19.70 -8.16 10.79
CA TYR A 92 18.33 -8.05 11.29
C TYR A 92 18.22 -8.24 12.80
N GLY A 93 19.12 -8.97 13.41
CA GLY A 93 19.24 -9.02 14.87
C GLY A 93 19.59 -7.65 15.45
N ILE A 94 20.56 -6.94 14.88
CA ILE A 94 20.94 -5.58 15.27
C ILE A 94 19.78 -4.61 15.03
N ILE A 95 19.16 -4.64 13.84
CA ILE A 95 18.02 -3.78 13.51
C ILE A 95 16.84 -4.05 14.44
N GLY A 96 16.56 -5.30 14.78
CA GLY A 96 15.51 -5.67 15.72
C GLY A 96 15.74 -5.10 17.13
N LEU A 97 16.98 -5.15 17.62
CA LEU A 97 17.36 -4.53 18.90
C LEU A 97 17.28 -3.00 18.85
N LEU A 98 17.76 -2.39 17.77
CA LEU A 98 17.64 -0.93 17.56
C LEU A 98 16.18 -0.49 17.48
N ASN A 99 15.34 -1.25 16.77
CA ASN A 99 13.90 -0.97 16.71
C ASN A 99 13.27 -1.08 18.11
N ALA A 100 13.56 -2.14 18.85
CA ALA A 100 13.08 -2.29 20.23
C ALA A 100 13.50 -1.09 21.10
N LEU A 101 14.76 -0.66 21.01
CA LEU A 101 15.27 0.50 21.74
C LEU A 101 14.51 1.79 21.33
N VAL A 102 14.33 2.03 20.03
CA VAL A 102 13.56 3.20 19.55
C VAL A 102 12.12 3.16 20.06
N MET A 103 11.45 2.00 20.02
CA MET A 103 10.10 1.85 20.55
C MET A 103 10.03 2.12 22.05
N LEU A 104 11.04 1.68 22.84
CA LEU A 104 11.14 1.99 24.26
C LEU A 104 11.34 3.50 24.51
N ILE A 105 12.22 4.15 23.75
CA ILE A 105 12.43 5.60 23.83
C ILE A 105 11.14 6.35 23.50
N VAL A 106 10.47 5.99 22.39
CA VAL A 106 9.19 6.60 22.01
C VAL A 106 8.14 6.37 23.08
N ALA A 107 8.08 5.19 23.72
CA ALA A 107 7.17 4.92 24.82
C ALA A 107 7.42 5.85 26.03
N LEU A 108 8.68 6.02 26.43
CA LEU A 108 9.05 6.86 27.58
C LEU A 108 8.73 8.34 27.36
N PHE A 109 8.87 8.82 26.12
CA PHE A 109 8.61 10.22 25.74
C PHE A 109 7.29 10.42 25.00
N ALA A 110 6.35 9.46 25.07
CA ALA A 110 5.12 9.47 24.28
C ALA A 110 4.27 10.73 24.52
N SER A 111 4.12 11.17 25.77
CA SER A 111 3.39 12.39 26.12
C SER A 111 4.07 13.69 25.66
N SER A 112 5.39 13.66 25.45
CA SER A 112 6.14 14.82 24.94
C SER A 112 6.17 14.86 23.40
N ILE A 113 6.04 13.69 22.76
CA ILE A 113 6.09 13.57 21.30
C ILE A 113 4.70 13.71 20.69
N PHE A 114 3.69 13.08 21.30
CA PHE A 114 2.34 12.99 20.76
C PHE A 114 1.36 13.79 21.60
N ASN A 115 0.34 14.33 20.92
CA ASN A 115 -0.74 15.06 21.56
C ASN A 115 -1.76 14.08 22.17
N VAL A 116 -1.44 13.53 23.33
CA VAL A 116 -2.23 12.51 24.06
C VAL A 116 -2.59 12.97 25.46
N THR A 117 -3.77 12.58 25.94
CA THR A 117 -4.16 12.76 27.35
C THR A 117 -3.35 11.82 28.25
N GLN A 118 -3.40 12.03 29.56
CA GLN A 118 -2.69 11.18 30.50
C GLN A 118 -3.14 9.71 30.44
N GLU A 119 -4.44 9.46 30.27
CA GLU A 119 -5.00 8.11 30.11
C GLU A 119 -4.56 7.48 28.79
N GLN A 120 -4.67 8.22 27.69
CA GLN A 120 -4.21 7.77 26.35
C GLN A 120 -2.71 7.47 26.34
N ASN A 121 -1.90 8.24 27.10
CA ASN A 121 -0.47 8.04 27.18
C ASN A 121 -0.11 6.68 27.81
N MET A 122 -0.80 6.27 28.87
CA MET A 122 -0.57 4.95 29.49
C MET A 122 -0.84 3.81 28.50
N VAL A 123 -1.98 3.89 27.82
CA VAL A 123 -2.33 2.88 26.81
C VAL A 123 -1.29 2.86 25.68
N LEU A 124 -0.93 4.03 25.15
CA LEU A 124 0.07 4.13 24.07
C LEU A 124 1.43 3.55 24.48
N GLN A 125 1.87 3.83 25.71
CA GLN A 125 3.10 3.26 26.27
C GLN A 125 3.04 1.73 26.28
N HIS A 126 1.94 1.13 26.77
CA HIS A 126 1.77 -0.32 26.77
C HIS A 126 1.83 -0.91 25.36
N LEU A 127 1.15 -0.28 24.37
CA LEU A 127 1.21 -0.72 22.97
C LEU A 127 2.65 -0.66 22.44
N MET A 128 3.40 0.40 22.73
CA MET A 128 4.80 0.53 22.33
C MET A 128 5.72 -0.49 23.01
N TYR A 129 5.48 -0.83 24.28
CA TYR A 129 6.23 -1.89 24.98
C TYR A 129 5.98 -3.27 24.34
N ILE A 130 4.73 -3.56 23.92
CA ILE A 130 4.41 -4.79 23.21
C ILE A 130 5.14 -4.85 21.86
N LEU A 131 5.20 -3.72 21.13
CA LEU A 131 5.96 -3.63 19.87
C LEU A 131 7.47 -3.83 20.11
N ALA A 132 8.03 -3.21 21.16
CA ALA A 132 9.44 -3.37 21.51
C ALA A 132 9.77 -4.83 21.84
N ALA A 133 8.93 -5.50 22.62
CA ALA A 133 9.12 -6.90 23.00
C ALA A 133 9.07 -7.85 21.80
N THR A 134 8.29 -7.54 20.79
CA THR A 134 8.11 -8.39 19.59
C THR A 134 9.02 -8.01 18.43
N ALA A 135 9.64 -6.82 18.46
CA ALA A 135 10.46 -6.26 17.38
C ALA A 135 11.60 -7.19 16.96
N PHE A 136 12.37 -7.70 17.92
CA PHE A 136 13.51 -8.58 17.61
C PHE A 136 13.07 -9.82 16.83
N CYS A 137 12.03 -10.51 17.30
CA CYS A 137 11.53 -11.72 16.64
C CYS A 137 10.97 -11.40 15.24
N HIS A 138 10.27 -10.28 15.08
CA HIS A 138 9.72 -9.85 13.82
C HIS A 138 10.83 -9.58 12.78
N TRP A 139 11.83 -8.78 13.15
CA TRP A 139 12.94 -8.48 12.26
C TRP A 139 13.80 -9.72 11.95
N PHE A 140 14.09 -10.52 12.93
CA PHE A 140 14.86 -11.74 12.76
C PHE A 140 14.15 -12.73 11.80
N SER A 141 12.82 -12.80 11.86
CA SER A 141 12.03 -13.65 10.96
C SER A 141 12.05 -13.20 9.50
N SER A 142 12.32 -11.92 9.22
CA SER A 142 12.39 -11.39 7.86
C SER A 142 13.41 -12.12 6.98
N CYS A 143 14.54 -12.58 7.57
CA CYS A 143 15.53 -13.39 6.87
C CYS A 143 14.93 -14.69 6.33
N PHE A 144 14.02 -15.30 7.08
CA PHE A 144 13.40 -16.58 6.72
C PHE A 144 12.49 -16.42 5.52
N ASP A 145 11.67 -15.38 5.54
CA ASP A 145 10.75 -15.07 4.44
C ASP A 145 11.49 -14.79 3.14
N GLN A 146 12.62 -14.08 3.22
CA GLN A 146 13.46 -13.77 2.07
C GLN A 146 14.09 -15.02 1.46
N LEU A 147 14.56 -15.94 2.30
CA LEU A 147 15.15 -17.20 1.84
C LEU A 147 14.07 -18.10 1.22
N ILE A 148 12.87 -18.20 1.82
CA ILE A 148 11.75 -18.95 1.27
C ILE A 148 11.33 -18.40 -0.10
N LYS A 149 11.31 -17.06 -0.26
CA LYS A 149 11.06 -16.41 -1.55
C LYS A 149 12.15 -16.75 -2.58
N ALA A 150 13.43 -16.74 -2.16
CA ALA A 150 14.56 -17.06 -3.02
C ALA A 150 14.55 -18.51 -3.52
N THR A 151 13.96 -19.45 -2.76
CA THR A 151 13.74 -20.83 -3.18
C THR A 151 12.49 -21.04 -4.03
N GLU A 152 11.84 -19.96 -4.51
CA GLU A 152 10.60 -19.98 -5.30
C GLU A 152 9.38 -20.60 -4.56
N ASN A 153 9.42 -20.72 -3.22
CA ASN A 153 8.32 -21.26 -2.43
C ASN A 153 7.33 -20.19 -1.96
N ILE A 154 7.05 -19.17 -2.80
CA ILE A 154 6.17 -18.04 -2.50
C ILE A 154 4.76 -18.52 -2.15
N ALA A 155 4.22 -19.49 -2.88
CA ALA A 155 2.88 -20.05 -2.61
C ALA A 155 2.77 -20.63 -1.20
N TRP A 156 3.81 -21.32 -0.72
CA TRP A 156 3.84 -21.85 0.64
C TRP A 156 3.83 -20.73 1.69
N LEU A 157 4.68 -19.71 1.50
CA LEU A 157 4.74 -18.54 2.39
C LEU A 157 3.37 -17.84 2.46
N GLN A 158 2.69 -17.66 1.33
CA GLN A 158 1.37 -17.02 1.28
C GLN A 158 0.30 -17.86 2.01
N LYS A 159 0.35 -19.21 1.91
CA LYS A 159 -0.56 -20.07 2.67
C LYS A 159 -0.39 -19.92 4.19
N ILE A 160 0.85 -19.82 4.68
CA ILE A 160 1.10 -19.60 6.10
C ILE A 160 0.67 -18.19 6.52
N THR A 161 0.91 -17.19 5.69
CA THR A 161 0.39 -15.82 5.91
C THR A 161 -1.15 -15.83 6.01
N LEU A 162 -1.83 -16.63 5.19
CA LEU A 162 -3.29 -16.80 5.28
C LEU A 162 -3.69 -17.46 6.62
N ALA A 163 -2.97 -18.50 7.06
CA ALA A 163 -3.23 -19.12 8.36
C ALA A 163 -3.05 -18.12 9.52
N THR A 164 -2.03 -17.25 9.44
CA THR A 164 -1.85 -16.16 10.42
C THR A 164 -3.06 -15.21 10.42
N LYS A 165 -3.65 -14.92 9.26
CA LYS A 165 -4.87 -14.09 9.18
C LYS A 165 -6.07 -14.77 9.84
N VAL A 166 -6.20 -16.08 9.71
CA VAL A 166 -7.24 -16.83 10.43
C VAL A 166 -7.04 -16.70 11.95
N LEU A 167 -5.81 -16.81 12.44
CA LEU A 167 -5.51 -16.55 13.87
C LEU A 167 -5.88 -15.13 14.29
N MET A 168 -5.59 -14.11 13.47
CA MET A 168 -5.97 -12.73 13.75
C MET A 168 -7.50 -12.54 13.78
N ILE A 169 -8.25 -13.24 12.92
CA ILE A 169 -9.73 -13.25 12.96
C ILE A 169 -10.22 -13.88 14.26
N ILE A 170 -9.61 -14.97 14.70
CA ILE A 170 -9.95 -15.63 15.97
C ILE A 170 -9.65 -14.67 17.14
N VAL A 171 -8.51 -13.98 17.14
CA VAL A 171 -8.18 -12.97 18.16
C VAL A 171 -9.23 -11.86 18.18
N LEU A 172 -9.62 -11.33 17.00
CA LEU A 172 -10.65 -10.30 16.89
C LEU A 172 -12.00 -10.78 17.45
N ALA A 173 -12.44 -11.98 17.08
CA ALA A 173 -13.66 -12.57 17.60
C ALA A 173 -13.60 -12.79 19.12
N SER A 174 -12.48 -13.31 19.62
CA SER A 174 -12.25 -13.52 21.06
C SER A 174 -12.26 -12.18 21.83
N THR A 175 -11.74 -11.11 21.24
CA THR A 175 -11.76 -9.77 21.84
C THR A 175 -13.19 -9.31 22.11
N VAL A 176 -14.09 -9.48 21.16
CA VAL A 176 -15.50 -9.09 21.31
C VAL A 176 -16.21 -10.00 22.32
N VAL A 177 -16.03 -11.31 22.20
CA VAL A 177 -16.73 -12.31 23.05
C VAL A 177 -16.29 -12.22 24.52
N PHE A 178 -14.99 -12.13 24.77
CA PHE A 178 -14.42 -12.11 26.13
C PHE A 178 -14.17 -10.69 26.65
N ARG A 179 -14.54 -9.66 25.90
CA ARG A 179 -14.35 -8.24 26.25
C ARG A 179 -12.91 -7.94 26.67
N LEU A 180 -11.95 -8.38 25.86
CA LEU A 180 -10.52 -8.18 26.16
C LEU A 180 -10.17 -6.70 26.11
N SER A 181 -9.15 -6.31 26.90
CA SER A 181 -8.59 -4.96 26.83
C SER A 181 -7.85 -4.72 25.51
N ILE A 182 -7.60 -3.46 25.20
CA ILE A 182 -6.88 -3.05 23.99
C ILE A 182 -5.46 -3.62 23.96
N GLU A 183 -4.79 -3.64 25.10
CA GLU A 183 -3.42 -4.17 25.25
C GLU A 183 -3.40 -5.68 25.00
N MET A 184 -4.39 -6.42 25.54
CA MET A 184 -4.48 -7.86 25.35
C MET A 184 -4.78 -8.18 23.89
N TYR A 185 -5.72 -7.49 23.25
CA TYR A 185 -5.99 -7.61 21.81
C TYR A 185 -4.71 -7.38 21.00
N PHE A 186 -3.99 -6.29 21.31
CA PHE A 186 -2.80 -5.92 20.58
C PHE A 186 -1.67 -6.94 20.76
N ALA A 187 -1.44 -7.40 22.00
CA ALA A 187 -0.45 -8.43 22.31
C ALA A 187 -0.75 -9.76 21.60
N LEU A 188 -2.00 -10.23 21.66
CA LEU A 188 -2.42 -11.45 20.96
C LEU A 188 -2.28 -11.33 19.44
N THR A 189 -2.56 -10.16 18.88
CA THR A 189 -2.38 -9.88 17.44
C THR A 189 -0.90 -9.93 17.05
N MET A 190 0.00 -9.38 17.86
CA MET A 190 1.45 -9.45 17.63
C MET A 190 1.96 -10.90 17.76
N LEU A 191 1.50 -11.63 18.77
CA LEU A 191 1.84 -13.05 18.95
C LEU A 191 1.33 -13.93 17.81
N ALA A 192 0.12 -13.68 17.30
CA ALA A 192 -0.42 -14.37 16.13
C ALA A 192 0.46 -14.17 14.88
N GLN A 193 1.02 -12.97 14.69
CA GLN A 193 1.97 -12.71 13.61
C GLN A 193 3.29 -13.46 13.79
N LEU A 194 3.77 -13.64 15.01
CA LEU A 194 4.99 -14.38 15.30
C LEU A 194 4.83 -15.90 15.18
N ALA A 195 3.61 -16.44 15.18
CA ALA A 195 3.35 -17.87 15.03
C ALA A 195 3.91 -18.48 13.72
N ILE A 196 4.15 -17.64 12.70
CA ILE A 196 4.79 -18.06 11.44
C ILE A 196 6.27 -18.45 11.63
N VAL A 197 6.96 -17.88 12.61
CA VAL A 197 8.42 -18.00 12.75
C VAL A 197 8.90 -19.46 12.91
N PRO A 198 8.39 -20.26 13.86
CA PRO A 198 8.81 -21.66 14.01
C PRO A 198 8.50 -22.51 12.78
N ILE A 199 7.40 -22.19 12.09
CA ILE A 199 6.98 -22.91 10.87
C ILE A 199 7.95 -22.56 9.71
N SER A 200 8.34 -21.28 9.58
CA SER A 200 9.33 -20.84 8.58
C SER A 200 10.70 -21.48 8.83
N ILE A 201 11.15 -21.55 10.08
CA ILE A 201 12.43 -22.22 10.45
C ILE A 201 12.40 -23.69 10.05
N SER A 202 11.31 -24.42 10.34
CA SER A 202 11.15 -25.83 9.95
C SER A 202 11.22 -25.99 8.43
N LYS A 203 10.59 -25.09 7.68
CA LYS A 203 10.61 -25.11 6.22
C LYS A 203 12.00 -24.85 5.63
N ILE A 204 12.74 -23.94 6.21
CA ILE A 204 14.11 -23.63 5.77
C ILE A 204 15.03 -24.82 6.04
N LYS A 205 14.92 -25.48 7.19
CA LYS A 205 15.69 -26.70 7.46
C LYS A 205 15.45 -27.81 6.44
N GLU A 206 14.21 -27.92 5.96
CA GLU A 206 13.86 -28.85 4.87
C GLU A 206 14.46 -28.45 3.53
N LEU A 207 14.37 -27.14 3.17
CA LEU A 207 14.80 -26.65 1.85
C LEU A 207 16.33 -26.49 1.72
N THR A 208 16.98 -26.13 2.83
CA THR A 208 18.42 -25.78 2.86
C THR A 208 19.08 -26.34 4.12
N PRO A 209 19.20 -27.69 4.25
CA PRO A 209 19.69 -28.34 5.49
C PRO A 209 21.14 -28.00 5.84
N PHE A 210 21.91 -27.45 4.90
CA PHE A 210 23.30 -27.04 5.11
C PHE A 210 23.46 -25.66 5.76
N LEU A 211 22.34 -24.90 5.95
CA LEU A 211 22.42 -23.58 6.55
C LEU A 211 22.49 -23.64 8.08
N SER A 212 23.27 -22.72 8.64
CA SER A 212 23.37 -22.50 10.08
C SER A 212 22.59 -21.27 10.48
N PHE A 213 21.79 -21.38 11.53
CA PHE A 213 20.98 -20.30 12.11
C PHE A 213 21.74 -19.47 13.13
N ILE A 214 23.04 -19.68 13.30
CA ILE A 214 23.90 -18.91 14.20
C ILE A 214 24.27 -17.61 13.49
N PRO A 215 23.90 -16.43 14.02
CA PRO A 215 24.33 -15.17 13.45
C PRO A 215 25.86 -15.05 13.41
N LYS A 216 26.40 -14.69 12.27
CA LYS A 216 27.83 -14.44 12.09
C LYS A 216 28.01 -13.33 11.08
N TRP A 217 28.71 -12.26 11.47
CA TRP A 217 28.97 -11.13 10.60
C TRP A 217 30.12 -11.42 9.64
N ASP A 218 29.87 -11.25 8.35
CA ASP A 218 30.88 -11.29 7.29
C ASP A 218 30.92 -9.95 6.57
N SER A 219 31.95 -9.14 6.86
CA SER A 219 32.08 -7.77 6.33
C SER A 219 32.26 -7.74 4.81
N GLN A 220 32.83 -8.78 4.22
CA GLN A 220 33.02 -8.83 2.77
C GLN A 220 31.69 -9.03 2.06
N THR A 221 30.91 -10.01 2.49
CA THR A 221 29.55 -10.26 1.97
C THR A 221 28.64 -9.03 2.17
N PHE A 222 28.71 -8.39 3.34
CA PHE A 222 27.93 -7.17 3.59
C PHE A 222 28.28 -6.04 2.62
N LYS A 223 29.59 -5.77 2.43
CA LYS A 223 30.08 -4.76 1.48
C LYS A 223 29.68 -5.05 0.03
N GLU A 224 29.61 -6.31 -0.36
CA GLU A 224 29.15 -6.73 -1.70
C GLU A 224 27.65 -6.41 -1.90
N MET A 225 26.83 -6.60 -0.87
CA MET A 225 25.38 -6.38 -0.92
C MET A 225 24.98 -4.91 -0.76
N LEU A 226 25.74 -4.12 0.01
CA LEU A 226 25.42 -2.76 0.41
C LEU A 226 25.12 -1.80 -0.75
N PRO A 227 25.87 -1.75 -1.87
CA PRO A 227 25.58 -0.82 -2.97
C PRO A 227 24.19 -1.04 -3.57
N TYR A 228 23.76 -2.29 -3.67
CA TYR A 228 22.43 -2.62 -4.18
C TYR A 228 21.33 -2.23 -3.19
N CYS A 229 21.56 -2.45 -1.88
CA CYS A 229 20.68 -2.00 -0.82
C CYS A 229 20.47 -0.48 -0.86
N MET A 230 21.55 0.29 -0.92
CA MET A 230 21.53 1.75 -0.91
C MET A 230 20.81 2.31 -2.14
N ASN A 231 20.93 1.69 -3.30
CA ASN A 231 20.19 2.08 -4.49
C ASN A 231 18.67 1.93 -4.30
N ILE A 232 18.21 0.80 -3.73
CA ILE A 232 16.79 0.56 -3.44
C ILE A 232 16.31 1.53 -2.37
N PHE A 233 17.07 1.70 -1.31
CA PHE A 233 16.74 2.58 -0.19
C PHE A 233 16.55 4.03 -0.66
N SER A 234 17.54 4.57 -1.40
CA SER A 234 17.49 5.95 -1.89
C SER A 234 16.27 6.23 -2.77
N PHE A 235 15.86 5.23 -3.57
CA PHE A 235 14.67 5.32 -4.41
C PHE A 235 13.37 5.37 -3.59
N SER A 236 13.26 4.53 -2.56
CA SER A 236 12.02 4.34 -1.83
C SER A 236 11.85 5.27 -0.62
N LEU A 237 12.94 5.81 -0.05
CA LEU A 237 12.96 6.57 1.20
C LEU A 237 11.89 7.68 1.25
N PHE A 238 11.92 8.59 0.29
CA PHE A 238 11.04 9.77 0.32
C PHE A 238 9.57 9.42 0.11
N GLN A 239 9.29 8.53 -0.84
CA GLN A 239 7.94 8.08 -1.10
C GLN A 239 7.37 7.29 0.09
N PHE A 240 8.15 6.39 0.66
CA PHE A 240 7.77 5.63 1.84
C PHE A 240 7.52 6.54 3.05
N SER A 241 8.41 7.53 3.26
CA SER A 241 8.26 8.52 4.34
C SER A 241 6.96 9.33 4.17
N PHE A 242 6.68 9.80 2.97
CA PHE A 242 5.44 10.54 2.72
C PHE A 242 4.19 9.72 3.04
N TYR A 243 4.14 8.45 2.65
CA TYR A 243 2.95 7.62 2.90
C TYR A 243 2.81 7.20 4.37
N ASN A 244 3.91 7.00 5.10
CA ASN A 244 3.87 6.41 6.45
C ASN A 244 4.05 7.43 7.59
N LEU A 245 4.57 8.64 7.34
CA LEU A 245 4.67 9.69 8.37
C LEU A 245 3.37 10.45 8.60
N ARG A 246 2.44 10.46 7.66
CA ARG A 246 1.19 11.22 7.78
C ARG A 246 0.40 10.91 9.05
N PRO A 247 0.12 9.64 9.42
CA PRO A 247 -0.55 9.33 10.67
C PRO A 247 0.31 9.61 11.90
N VAL A 248 1.63 9.57 11.80
CA VAL A 248 2.54 9.97 12.87
C VAL A 248 2.45 11.49 13.11
N PHE A 249 2.44 12.30 12.05
CA PHE A 249 2.25 13.75 12.16
C PHE A 249 0.88 14.12 12.75
N LEU A 250 -0.18 13.35 12.43
CA LEU A 250 -1.48 13.49 13.08
C LEU A 250 -1.40 13.23 14.58
N GLY A 251 -0.63 12.24 15.01
CA GLY A 251 -0.43 11.95 16.43
C GLY A 251 0.40 13.02 17.15
N ILE A 252 1.31 13.71 16.43
CA ILE A 252 2.15 14.78 17.00
C ILE A 252 1.41 16.11 17.09
N GLN A 253 0.72 16.52 16.03
CA GLN A 253 0.15 17.87 15.90
C GLN A 253 -1.37 17.92 15.87
N GLY A 254 -2.02 16.81 15.55
CA GLY A 254 -3.47 16.66 15.51
C GLY A 254 -4.01 16.04 16.78
N THR A 255 -5.11 15.29 16.64
CA THR A 255 -5.72 14.53 17.73
C THR A 255 -5.65 13.04 17.45
N ILE A 256 -5.72 12.22 18.50
CA ILE A 256 -5.72 10.75 18.35
C ILE A 256 -6.94 10.26 17.56
N GLU A 257 -8.08 10.93 17.73
CA GLU A 257 -9.28 10.67 16.96
C GLU A 257 -9.06 10.91 15.45
N SER A 258 -8.21 11.90 15.08
CA SER A 258 -7.85 12.16 13.69
C SER A 258 -6.96 11.05 13.11
N VAL A 259 -6.18 10.34 13.93
CA VAL A 259 -5.47 9.14 13.49
C VAL A 259 -6.46 8.01 13.19
N ALA A 260 -7.53 7.87 13.99
CA ALA A 260 -8.62 6.94 13.69
C ALA A 260 -9.32 7.32 12.39
N ASP A 261 -9.64 8.60 12.18
CA ASP A 261 -10.24 9.13 10.94
C ASP A 261 -9.38 8.79 9.71
N TYR A 262 -8.07 9.00 9.82
CA TYR A 262 -7.12 8.61 8.78
C TYR A 262 -7.22 7.12 8.44
N ARG A 263 -7.29 6.26 9.45
CA ARG A 263 -7.38 4.81 9.25
C ARG A 263 -8.71 4.39 8.62
N ILE A 264 -9.82 5.01 9.01
CA ILE A 264 -11.14 4.79 8.41
C ILE A 264 -11.09 5.13 6.92
N LEU A 265 -10.66 6.35 6.57
CA LEU A 265 -10.57 6.80 5.19
C LEU A 265 -9.59 5.94 4.38
N ASN A 266 -8.41 5.66 4.93
CA ASN A 266 -7.39 4.82 4.28
C ASN A 266 -7.89 3.39 4.04
N GLY A 267 -8.70 2.83 4.93
CA GLY A 267 -9.31 1.51 4.78
C GLY A 267 -10.27 1.46 3.59
N ILE A 268 -11.17 2.43 3.48
CA ILE A 268 -12.16 2.49 2.39
C ILE A 268 -11.45 2.81 1.05
N ILE A 269 -10.61 3.85 1.03
CA ILE A 269 -9.92 4.31 -0.19
C ILE A 269 -8.86 3.32 -0.63
N GLY A 270 -8.28 2.56 0.31
CA GLY A 270 -7.30 1.51 0.04
C GLY A 270 -7.79 0.46 -0.97
N VAL A 271 -9.09 0.12 -0.91
CA VAL A 271 -9.72 -0.78 -1.88
C VAL A 271 -9.68 -0.20 -3.29
N VAL A 272 -9.95 1.10 -3.43
CA VAL A 272 -9.89 1.80 -4.72
C VAL A 272 -8.45 1.89 -5.24
N THR A 273 -7.49 2.22 -4.38
CA THR A 273 -6.08 2.35 -4.77
C THR A 273 -5.42 1.02 -5.13
N MET A 274 -5.85 -0.08 -4.51
CA MET A 274 -5.37 -1.42 -4.84
C MET A 274 -5.64 -1.78 -6.32
N LEU A 275 -6.80 -1.39 -6.84
CA LEU A 275 -7.14 -1.59 -8.27
C LEU A 275 -6.17 -0.83 -9.17
N GLY A 276 -5.81 0.42 -8.83
CA GLY A 276 -4.83 1.21 -9.59
C GLY A 276 -3.45 0.55 -9.67
N GLY A 277 -2.94 0.03 -8.55
CA GLY A 277 -1.62 -0.63 -8.50
C GLY A 277 -1.53 -1.91 -9.34
N ALA A 278 -2.62 -2.66 -9.46
CA ALA A 278 -2.67 -3.88 -10.26
C ALA A 278 -2.34 -3.64 -11.75
N PHE A 279 -2.69 -2.47 -12.30
CA PHE A 279 -2.45 -2.16 -13.71
C PHE A 279 -0.97 -2.07 -14.08
N THR A 280 -0.14 -1.53 -13.19
CA THR A 280 1.32 -1.44 -13.46
C THR A 280 1.92 -2.82 -13.67
N GLY A 281 1.57 -3.80 -12.82
CA GLY A 281 2.04 -5.18 -12.94
C GLY A 281 1.59 -5.85 -14.24
N ILE A 282 0.35 -5.60 -14.69
CA ILE A 282 -0.21 -6.17 -15.92
C ILE A 282 0.41 -5.52 -17.18
N LEU A 283 0.65 -4.22 -17.13
CA LEU A 283 1.11 -3.46 -18.31
C LEU A 283 2.64 -3.53 -18.50
N LEU A 284 3.41 -3.72 -17.44
CA LEU A 284 4.86 -3.69 -17.50
C LEU A 284 5.49 -4.68 -18.51
N PRO A 285 5.04 -5.95 -18.65
CA PRO A 285 5.60 -6.86 -19.66
C PRO A 285 5.36 -6.37 -21.09
N SER A 286 4.17 -5.83 -21.35
CA SER A 286 3.80 -5.28 -22.68
C SER A 286 4.58 -4.00 -22.99
N SER A 287 4.77 -3.15 -21.98
CA SER A 287 5.59 -1.93 -22.06
C SER A 287 7.05 -2.29 -22.34
N SER A 288 7.61 -3.28 -21.66
CA SER A 288 8.99 -3.73 -21.86
C SER A 288 9.22 -4.26 -23.27
N LYS A 289 8.24 -5.02 -23.83
CA LYS A 289 8.31 -5.48 -25.22
C LYS A 289 8.25 -4.31 -26.22
N ALA A 290 7.38 -3.32 -25.97
CA ALA A 290 7.24 -2.16 -26.87
C ALA A 290 8.53 -1.31 -26.88
N VAL A 291 9.16 -1.12 -25.73
CA VAL A 291 10.43 -0.38 -25.58
C VAL A 291 11.59 -1.17 -26.18
N ALA A 292 11.77 -2.45 -25.82
CA ALA A 292 12.88 -3.30 -26.31
C ALA A 292 12.87 -3.46 -27.84
N ASN A 293 11.70 -3.59 -28.44
CA ASN A 293 11.56 -3.74 -29.90
C ASN A 293 11.52 -2.39 -30.65
N HIS A 294 11.77 -1.28 -29.99
CA HIS A 294 11.66 0.08 -30.55
C HIS A 294 10.34 0.32 -31.33
N ASN A 295 9.25 -0.33 -30.93
CA ASN A 295 7.97 -0.26 -31.62
C ASN A 295 7.22 1.01 -31.21
N LYS A 296 7.50 2.12 -31.93
CA LYS A 296 6.88 3.42 -31.69
C LYS A 296 5.35 3.38 -31.73
N LYS A 297 4.75 2.58 -32.62
CA LYS A 297 3.29 2.48 -32.73
C LYS A 297 2.68 1.84 -31.47
N ALA A 298 3.27 0.75 -30.98
CA ALA A 298 2.85 0.12 -29.73
C ALA A 298 3.08 1.04 -28.53
N TYR A 299 4.23 1.72 -28.48
CA TYR A 299 4.58 2.68 -27.44
C TYR A 299 3.52 3.81 -27.30
N PHE A 300 3.23 4.52 -28.38
CA PHE A 300 2.24 5.60 -28.36
C PHE A 300 0.82 5.09 -28.14
N ARG A 301 0.49 3.90 -28.65
CA ARG A 301 -0.80 3.26 -28.35
C ARG A 301 -0.96 2.98 -26.86
N MET A 302 0.06 2.44 -26.20
CA MET A 302 0.02 2.26 -24.74
C MET A 302 -0.10 3.58 -23.99
N ALA A 303 0.63 4.62 -24.42
CA ALA A 303 0.57 5.93 -23.78
C ALA A 303 -0.84 6.56 -23.89
N TYR A 304 -1.51 6.50 -25.02
CA TYR A 304 -2.81 7.15 -25.22
C TYR A 304 -4.00 6.24 -24.89
N ASP A 305 -4.06 5.05 -25.50
CA ASP A 305 -5.19 4.13 -25.31
C ASP A 305 -5.10 3.44 -23.95
N GLY A 306 -3.91 3.05 -23.51
CA GLY A 306 -3.70 2.48 -22.17
C GLY A 306 -4.12 3.46 -21.06
N THR A 307 -3.71 4.73 -21.16
CA THR A 307 -4.17 5.77 -20.23
C THR A 307 -5.67 5.98 -20.29
N LYS A 308 -6.28 5.93 -21.48
CA LYS A 308 -7.73 6.03 -21.67
C LYS A 308 -8.49 4.95 -20.89
N TYR A 309 -8.10 3.68 -21.05
CA TYR A 309 -8.80 2.58 -20.37
C TYR A 309 -8.60 2.60 -18.86
N ILE A 310 -7.40 2.95 -18.40
CA ILE A 310 -7.17 3.15 -16.96
C ILE A 310 -7.99 4.31 -16.42
N SER A 311 -8.08 5.43 -17.16
CA SER A 311 -8.88 6.59 -16.77
C SER A 311 -10.36 6.23 -16.62
N ILE A 312 -10.92 5.45 -17.56
CA ILE A 312 -12.30 4.97 -17.47
C ILE A 312 -12.53 4.24 -16.14
N LEU A 313 -11.65 3.31 -15.80
CA LEU A 313 -11.83 2.52 -14.59
C LEU A 313 -11.53 3.32 -13.31
N CYS A 314 -10.48 4.14 -13.30
CA CYS A 314 -10.17 5.00 -12.16
C CYS A 314 -11.29 6.00 -11.88
N CYS A 315 -11.85 6.62 -12.93
CA CYS A 315 -12.99 7.54 -12.77
C CYS A 315 -14.25 6.79 -12.33
N PHE A 316 -14.50 5.59 -12.85
CA PHE A 316 -15.60 4.74 -12.37
C PHE A 316 -15.50 4.48 -10.87
N CYS A 317 -14.34 4.02 -10.40
CA CYS A 317 -14.14 3.73 -8.98
C CYS A 317 -14.19 4.99 -8.11
N CYS A 318 -13.53 6.07 -8.52
CA CYS A 318 -13.45 7.32 -7.77
C CYS A 318 -14.85 7.96 -7.63
N PHE A 319 -15.50 8.25 -8.76
CA PHE A 319 -16.79 8.95 -8.76
C PHE A 319 -17.96 8.05 -8.35
N GLY A 320 -17.85 6.73 -8.59
CA GLY A 320 -18.78 5.75 -8.03
C GLY A 320 -18.77 5.74 -6.52
N MET A 321 -17.58 5.73 -5.90
CA MET A 321 -17.44 5.84 -4.45
C MET A 321 -17.88 7.21 -3.92
N MET A 322 -17.65 8.30 -4.66
CA MET A 322 -18.16 9.63 -4.28
C MET A 322 -19.69 9.70 -4.32
N SER A 323 -20.34 8.98 -5.24
CA SER A 323 -21.80 8.94 -5.36
C SER A 323 -22.49 8.27 -4.16
N VAL A 324 -21.83 7.28 -3.57
CA VAL A 324 -22.35 6.50 -2.44
C VAL A 324 -21.59 6.75 -1.15
N GLY A 325 -20.72 7.76 -1.12
CA GLY A 325 -19.81 8.03 0.00
C GLY A 325 -20.51 8.19 1.36
N PRO A 326 -21.57 9.01 1.47
CA PRO A 326 -22.33 9.14 2.72
C PRO A 326 -22.89 7.81 3.22
N GLU A 327 -23.50 7.03 2.35
CA GLU A 327 -24.07 5.72 2.69
C GLU A 327 -22.98 4.73 3.10
N VAL A 328 -21.85 4.70 2.40
CA VAL A 328 -20.71 3.83 2.74
C VAL A 328 -20.17 4.18 4.12
N ILE A 329 -19.94 5.45 4.43
CA ILE A 329 -19.45 5.88 5.75
C ILE A 329 -20.47 5.56 6.84
N THR A 330 -21.75 5.84 6.60
CA THR A 330 -22.83 5.53 7.57
C THR A 330 -22.90 4.04 7.88
N MET A 331 -22.89 3.19 6.85
CA MET A 331 -22.93 1.73 7.03
C MET A 331 -21.64 1.18 7.64
N TYR A 332 -20.50 1.83 7.42
CA TYR A 332 -19.20 1.34 7.84
C TYR A 332 -18.89 1.70 9.31
N VAL A 333 -19.08 2.95 9.70
CA VAL A 333 -18.70 3.46 11.03
C VAL A 333 -19.80 4.27 11.73
N GLY A 334 -20.90 4.57 11.05
CA GLY A 334 -22.05 5.31 11.59
C GLY A 334 -22.16 6.75 11.09
N GLU A 335 -23.33 7.34 11.32
CA GLU A 335 -23.65 8.70 10.87
C GLU A 335 -22.79 9.79 11.50
N SER A 336 -22.31 9.57 12.72
CA SER A 336 -21.42 10.50 13.43
C SER A 336 -20.11 10.80 12.68
N TYR A 337 -19.76 10.00 11.67
CA TYR A 337 -18.55 10.18 10.84
C TYR A 337 -18.81 10.87 9.50
N LEU A 338 -20.01 11.35 9.23
CA LEU A 338 -20.33 12.05 7.97
C LEU A 338 -19.52 13.34 7.77
N TYR A 339 -18.97 13.95 8.81
CA TYR A 339 -18.04 15.08 8.70
C TYR A 339 -16.76 14.74 7.93
N LEU A 340 -16.46 13.46 7.72
CA LEU A 340 -15.32 13.02 6.91
C LEU A 340 -15.56 13.12 5.40
N ILE A 341 -16.79 13.30 4.93
CA ILE A 341 -17.17 13.30 3.51
C ILE A 341 -16.32 14.28 2.67
N PRO A 342 -16.12 15.55 3.06
CA PRO A 342 -15.28 16.46 2.27
C PRO A 342 -13.87 15.94 2.06
N TRP A 343 -13.26 15.37 3.12
CA TRP A 343 -11.91 14.84 3.10
C TRP A 343 -11.82 13.51 2.35
N PHE A 344 -12.85 12.67 2.47
CA PHE A 344 -13.03 11.46 1.69
C PHE A 344 -13.07 11.77 0.19
N ASN A 345 -13.88 12.73 -0.22
CA ASN A 345 -13.99 13.16 -1.62
C ASN A 345 -12.68 13.74 -2.14
N LEU A 346 -12.00 14.60 -1.36
CA LEU A 346 -10.69 15.14 -1.74
C LEU A 346 -9.64 14.03 -1.92
N TRP A 347 -9.60 13.06 -1.01
CA TRP A 347 -8.67 11.94 -1.11
C TRP A 347 -9.00 11.03 -2.31
N LEU A 348 -10.28 10.76 -2.57
CA LEU A 348 -10.69 10.03 -3.78
C LEU A 348 -10.26 10.73 -5.06
N LEU A 349 -10.43 12.06 -5.16
CA LEU A 349 -9.97 12.83 -6.32
C LEU A 349 -8.45 12.70 -6.51
N CYS A 350 -7.68 12.63 -5.43
CA CYS A 350 -6.23 12.39 -5.51
C CYS A 350 -5.92 11.02 -6.13
N THR A 351 -6.78 10.00 -5.94
CA THR A 351 -6.56 8.68 -6.57
C THR A 351 -6.65 8.71 -8.09
N LEU A 352 -7.27 9.73 -8.67
CA LEU A 352 -7.27 9.94 -10.12
C LEU A 352 -5.86 10.12 -10.70
N GLY A 353 -4.86 10.49 -9.89
CA GLY A 353 -3.46 10.50 -10.29
C GLY A 353 -2.97 9.14 -10.80
N THR A 354 -3.64 8.03 -10.46
CA THR A 354 -3.31 6.69 -10.97
C THR A 354 -3.63 6.49 -12.45
N HIS A 355 -4.34 7.40 -13.12
CA HIS A 355 -4.63 7.32 -14.56
C HIS A 355 -3.35 7.22 -15.43
N ASN A 356 -2.23 7.72 -14.95
CA ASN A 356 -0.94 7.73 -15.65
C ASN A 356 -0.16 6.40 -15.59
N GLN A 357 -0.69 5.36 -14.97
CA GLN A 357 0.01 4.07 -14.76
C GLN A 357 0.48 3.42 -16.07
N ALA A 358 -0.23 3.61 -17.19
CA ALA A 358 0.22 3.12 -18.48
C ALA A 358 1.52 3.80 -18.93
N ILE A 359 1.64 5.10 -18.74
CA ILE A 359 2.86 5.85 -19.09
C ILE A 359 3.95 5.55 -18.07
N SER A 360 3.61 5.43 -16.78
CA SER A 360 4.56 5.02 -15.73
C SER A 360 5.19 3.66 -16.03
N SER A 361 4.42 2.69 -16.53
CA SER A 361 4.95 1.39 -16.93
C SER A 361 5.94 1.49 -18.10
N LEU A 362 5.74 2.42 -19.05
CA LEU A 362 6.69 2.71 -20.12
C LEU A 362 7.99 3.34 -19.61
N ILE A 363 7.90 4.22 -18.58
CA ILE A 363 9.08 4.84 -17.95
C ILE A 363 9.91 3.75 -17.24
N LEU A 364 9.26 2.87 -16.49
CA LEU A 364 9.91 1.75 -15.80
C LEU A 364 10.56 0.78 -16.80
N ALA A 365 9.90 0.51 -17.92
CA ALA A 365 10.43 -0.34 -18.98
C ALA A 365 11.65 0.28 -19.69
N GLY A 366 11.71 1.62 -19.78
CA GLY A 366 12.84 2.38 -20.32
C GLY A 366 14.03 2.54 -19.37
N SER A 367 13.95 2.02 -18.15
CA SER A 367 15.00 2.10 -17.11
C SER A 367 15.35 3.52 -16.64
N ASP A 368 14.52 4.53 -16.95
CA ASP A 368 14.75 5.91 -16.48
C ASP A 368 14.13 6.12 -15.08
N ILE A 369 14.63 5.35 -14.13
CA ILE A 369 14.18 5.37 -12.73
C ILE A 369 14.50 6.72 -12.07
N ARG A 370 15.55 7.41 -12.52
CA ARG A 370 15.97 8.70 -11.93
C ARG A 370 14.90 9.78 -12.01
N ALA A 371 14.19 9.88 -13.13
CA ALA A 371 13.13 10.87 -13.29
C ALA A 371 11.95 10.64 -12.33
N ILE A 372 11.58 9.37 -12.14
CA ILE A 372 10.54 9.00 -11.17
C ILE A 372 11.01 9.36 -9.75
N SER A 373 12.27 9.05 -9.42
CA SER A 373 12.84 9.35 -8.10
C SER A 373 12.83 10.84 -7.81
N TYR A 374 13.32 11.69 -8.71
CA TYR A 374 13.35 13.13 -8.50
C TYR A 374 11.96 13.74 -8.33
N SER A 375 10.99 13.35 -9.16
CA SER A 375 9.62 13.83 -9.00
C SER A 375 9.00 13.41 -7.67
N SER A 376 9.24 12.15 -7.25
CA SER A 376 8.75 11.63 -5.98
C SER A 376 9.41 12.30 -4.77
N ILE A 377 10.71 12.62 -4.83
CA ILE A 377 11.42 13.34 -3.77
C ILE A 377 10.81 14.71 -3.56
N VAL A 378 10.71 15.52 -4.64
CA VAL A 378 10.15 16.87 -4.55
C VAL A 378 8.71 16.85 -4.06
N ALA A 379 7.87 15.98 -4.64
CA ALA A 379 6.48 15.87 -4.24
C ALA A 379 6.33 15.41 -2.78
N SER A 380 7.16 14.47 -2.31
CA SER A 380 7.13 13.98 -0.93
C SER A 380 7.55 15.03 0.08
N VAL A 381 8.64 15.76 -0.20
CA VAL A 381 9.11 16.83 0.69
C VAL A 381 8.07 17.93 0.79
N LEU A 382 7.55 18.41 -0.34
CA LEU A 382 6.49 19.45 -0.34
C LEU A 382 5.22 18.95 0.33
N GLY A 383 4.80 17.71 0.07
CA GLY A 383 3.65 17.10 0.71
C GLY A 383 3.82 17.00 2.23
N LEU A 384 4.99 16.57 2.74
CA LEU A 384 5.25 16.50 4.18
C LEU A 384 5.29 17.89 4.83
N LEU A 385 5.86 18.89 4.17
CA LEU A 385 5.85 20.29 4.65
C LEU A 385 4.41 20.83 4.74
N VAL A 386 3.60 20.57 3.73
CA VAL A 386 2.19 20.97 3.74
C VAL A 386 1.42 20.22 4.84
N ALA A 387 1.65 18.92 5.03
CA ALA A 387 1.07 18.19 6.15
C ALA A 387 1.41 18.83 7.49
N TRP A 388 2.70 19.14 7.71
CA TRP A 388 3.18 19.76 8.94
C TRP A 388 2.52 21.11 9.22
N ILE A 389 2.30 21.94 8.19
CA ILE A 389 1.68 23.27 8.34
C ILE A 389 0.17 23.19 8.55
N PHE A 390 -0.54 22.29 7.85
CA PHE A 390 -2.00 22.28 7.79
C PHE A 390 -2.69 21.35 8.79
N ILE A 391 -1.98 20.35 9.36
CA ILE A 391 -2.57 19.45 10.37
C ILE A 391 -3.07 20.20 11.61
N PRO A 392 -2.36 21.18 12.20
CA PRO A 392 -2.85 21.93 13.37
C PRO A 392 -4.18 22.63 13.14
N TYR A 393 -4.51 22.99 11.91
CA TYR A 393 -5.73 23.74 11.56
C TYR A 393 -6.87 22.83 11.10
N TYR A 394 -6.56 21.76 10.38
CA TYR A 394 -7.56 20.93 9.71
C TYR A 394 -7.52 19.45 10.12
N ASN A 395 -6.65 19.05 11.04
CA ASN A 395 -6.48 17.66 11.46
C ASN A 395 -6.35 16.71 10.23
N ILE A 396 -7.27 15.77 10.07
CA ILE A 396 -7.28 14.86 8.90
C ILE A 396 -7.29 15.62 7.56
N GLY A 397 -7.92 16.77 7.50
CA GLY A 397 -7.94 17.63 6.31
C GLY A 397 -6.55 18.07 5.89
N GLY A 398 -5.66 18.38 6.84
CA GLY A 398 -4.26 18.71 6.56
C GLY A 398 -3.51 17.60 5.82
N VAL A 399 -3.78 16.34 6.19
CA VAL A 399 -3.23 15.17 5.50
C VAL A 399 -3.78 15.03 4.08
N CYS A 400 -5.09 15.26 3.90
CA CYS A 400 -5.73 15.18 2.58
C CYS A 400 -5.23 16.29 1.64
N ILE A 401 -5.07 17.52 2.14
CA ILE A 401 -4.48 18.65 1.40
C ILE A 401 -3.02 18.33 1.01
N ALA A 402 -2.24 17.79 1.94
CA ALA A 402 -0.87 17.38 1.68
C ALA A 402 -0.78 16.32 0.56
N PHE A 403 -1.71 15.38 0.55
CA PHE A 403 -1.78 14.37 -0.50
C PHE A 403 -2.19 14.97 -1.84
N ALA A 404 -3.11 15.92 -1.86
CA ALA A 404 -3.45 16.67 -3.07
C ALA A 404 -2.25 17.42 -3.64
N VAL A 405 -1.47 18.12 -2.80
CA VAL A 405 -0.24 18.79 -3.23
C VAL A 405 0.79 17.80 -3.77
N TYR A 406 1.01 16.67 -3.10
CA TYR A 406 1.89 15.60 -3.59
C TYR A 406 1.49 15.15 -5.00
N VAL A 407 0.21 14.84 -5.22
CA VAL A 407 -0.29 14.37 -6.53
C VAL A 407 -0.16 15.46 -7.58
N VAL A 408 -0.53 16.70 -7.28
CA VAL A 408 -0.44 17.84 -8.21
C VAL A 408 1.00 18.11 -8.63
N VAL A 409 1.94 18.15 -7.69
CA VAL A 409 3.37 18.36 -7.97
C VAL A 409 3.92 17.25 -8.87
N GLN A 410 3.59 16.00 -8.56
CA GLN A 410 4.03 14.85 -9.34
C GLN A 410 3.44 14.87 -10.77
N LEU A 411 2.15 15.14 -10.90
CA LEU A 411 1.48 15.26 -12.20
C LEU A 411 2.02 16.45 -13.01
N ALA A 412 2.24 17.60 -12.36
CA ALA A 412 2.82 18.78 -13.03
C ALA A 412 4.18 18.44 -13.64
N PHE A 413 5.06 17.74 -12.90
CA PHE A 413 6.35 17.30 -13.43
C PHE A 413 6.18 16.42 -14.68
N TYR A 414 5.27 15.44 -14.65
CA TYR A 414 5.05 14.55 -15.78
C TYR A 414 4.43 15.26 -16.98
N TYR A 415 3.36 16.03 -16.78
CA TYR A 415 2.61 16.68 -17.86
C TYR A 415 3.37 17.84 -18.51
N VAL A 416 4.10 18.67 -17.70
CA VAL A 416 4.76 19.88 -18.20
C VAL A 416 6.16 19.58 -18.75
N TYR A 417 6.88 18.68 -18.10
CA TYR A 417 8.29 18.45 -18.44
C TYR A 417 8.55 17.07 -19.03
N TYR A 418 8.24 16.00 -18.31
CA TYR A 418 8.81 14.70 -18.63
C TYR A 418 8.20 14.07 -19.88
N TRP A 419 6.88 14.04 -19.99
CA TRP A 419 6.19 13.47 -21.14
C TRP A 419 6.50 14.19 -22.45
N PRO A 420 6.37 15.53 -22.54
CA PRO A 420 6.63 16.21 -23.79
C PRO A 420 8.12 16.25 -24.17
N LYS A 421 9.02 16.50 -23.20
CA LYS A 421 10.44 16.72 -23.50
C LYS A 421 11.27 15.44 -23.57
N LYS A 422 10.96 14.42 -22.77
CA LYS A 422 11.74 13.17 -22.69
C LYS A 422 11.11 12.01 -23.44
N MET A 423 9.79 11.89 -23.42
CA MET A 423 9.07 10.76 -24.03
C MET A 423 8.46 11.08 -25.39
N GLY A 424 8.40 12.35 -25.80
CA GLY A 424 7.73 12.78 -27.04
C GLY A 424 6.21 12.57 -27.01
N ILE A 425 5.61 12.42 -25.81
CA ILE A 425 4.17 12.21 -25.63
C ILE A 425 3.51 13.57 -25.51
N ASN A 426 2.47 13.82 -26.34
CA ASN A 426 1.71 15.05 -26.23
C ASN A 426 0.80 15.01 -24.99
N ALA A 427 1.23 15.71 -23.94
CA ALA A 427 0.54 15.74 -22.65
C ALA A 427 -0.89 16.32 -22.75
N PHE A 428 -1.09 17.35 -23.58
CA PHE A 428 -2.41 17.93 -23.81
C PHE A 428 -3.37 16.91 -24.47
N LYS A 429 -2.88 16.10 -25.40
CA LYS A 429 -3.67 15.03 -26.02
C LYS A 429 -4.02 13.95 -25.01
N VAL A 430 -3.10 13.57 -24.10
CA VAL A 430 -3.38 12.64 -22.99
C VAL A 430 -4.47 13.22 -22.11
N PHE A 431 -4.32 14.47 -21.66
CA PHE A 431 -5.31 15.12 -20.81
C PHE A 431 -6.69 15.20 -21.49
N SER A 432 -6.77 15.82 -22.68
CA SER A 432 -8.03 16.16 -23.30
C SER A 432 -8.79 14.97 -23.92
N LYS A 433 -8.07 13.92 -24.36
CA LYS A 433 -8.71 12.77 -25.04
C LYS A 433 -8.72 11.49 -24.20
N SER A 434 -7.71 11.29 -23.33
CA SER A 434 -7.60 10.03 -22.60
C SER A 434 -8.01 10.14 -21.14
N PHE A 435 -8.15 11.34 -20.57
CA PHE A 435 -8.46 11.52 -19.14
C PHE A 435 -9.67 12.41 -18.88
N PHE A 436 -9.63 13.67 -19.31
CA PHE A 436 -10.63 14.69 -18.94
C PHE A 436 -12.09 14.33 -19.27
N PRO A 437 -12.42 13.71 -20.45
CA PRO A 437 -13.81 13.35 -20.75
C PRO A 437 -14.40 12.39 -19.70
N TYR A 438 -13.62 11.44 -19.19
CA TYR A 438 -14.07 10.47 -18.20
C TYR A 438 -14.21 11.06 -16.80
N VAL A 439 -13.38 12.06 -16.48
CA VAL A 439 -13.55 12.88 -15.27
C VAL A 439 -14.88 13.65 -15.36
N LEU A 440 -15.16 14.28 -16.49
CA LEU A 440 -16.41 15.03 -16.69
C LEU A 440 -17.63 14.09 -16.60
N PHE A 441 -17.60 12.92 -17.25
CA PHE A 441 -18.67 11.94 -17.15
C PHE A 441 -18.88 11.49 -15.70
N GLY A 442 -17.79 11.15 -15.00
CA GLY A 442 -17.85 10.75 -13.60
C GLY A 442 -18.46 11.82 -12.69
N LEU A 443 -18.03 13.07 -12.86
CA LEU A 443 -18.56 14.21 -12.09
C LEU A 443 -20.06 14.43 -12.35
N CYS A 444 -20.47 14.51 -13.62
CA CYS A 444 -21.86 14.73 -13.99
C CYS A 444 -22.77 13.59 -13.46
N VAL A 445 -22.34 12.35 -13.66
CA VAL A 445 -23.13 11.18 -13.21
C VAL A 445 -23.16 11.09 -11.70
N SER A 446 -22.06 11.37 -11.00
CA SER A 446 -22.03 11.41 -9.54
C SER A 446 -22.96 12.49 -9.00
N PHE A 447 -22.98 13.67 -9.64
CA PHE A 447 -23.91 14.75 -9.26
C PHE A 447 -25.37 14.32 -9.43
N VAL A 448 -25.73 13.71 -10.56
CA VAL A 448 -27.10 13.20 -10.81
C VAL A 448 -27.47 12.12 -9.80
N SER A 449 -26.58 11.17 -9.54
CA SER A 449 -26.82 10.11 -8.56
C SER A 449 -27.06 10.65 -7.15
N ASN A 450 -26.36 11.72 -6.76
CA ASN A 450 -26.53 12.36 -5.45
C ASN A 450 -27.83 13.17 -5.32
N MET A 451 -28.57 13.40 -6.41
CA MET A 451 -29.93 13.98 -6.33
C MET A 451 -30.97 12.97 -5.81
N ILE A 452 -30.67 11.68 -5.83
CA ILE A 452 -31.52 10.64 -5.27
C ILE A 452 -31.49 10.74 -3.75
N LYS A 453 -32.65 11.09 -3.15
CA LYS A 453 -32.81 11.17 -1.70
C LYS A 453 -33.77 10.07 -1.26
N ILE A 454 -33.26 9.11 -0.49
CA ILE A 454 -33.99 7.96 0.06
C ILE A 454 -33.62 7.86 1.54
N GLU A 455 -34.57 7.72 2.43
CA GLU A 455 -34.36 7.66 3.88
C GLU A 455 -33.56 6.39 4.29
N SER A 456 -33.86 5.26 3.67
CA SER A 456 -33.15 4.01 3.97
C SER A 456 -31.76 4.05 3.37
N THR A 457 -30.71 3.98 4.22
CA THR A 457 -29.31 4.01 3.83
C THR A 457 -28.95 2.92 2.83
N LEU A 458 -29.44 1.68 3.04
CA LEU A 458 -29.16 0.55 2.14
C LEU A 458 -29.82 0.74 0.77
N ILE A 459 -31.09 1.19 0.75
CA ILE A 459 -31.81 1.43 -0.52
C ILE A 459 -31.19 2.62 -1.26
N SER A 460 -30.79 3.68 -0.55
CA SER A 460 -30.06 4.82 -1.11
C SER A 460 -28.75 4.39 -1.75
N PHE A 461 -27.93 3.59 -1.03
CA PHE A 461 -26.69 3.01 -1.55
C PHE A 461 -26.91 2.23 -2.86
N LEU A 462 -27.85 1.31 -2.86
CA LEU A 462 -28.15 0.48 -4.04
C LEU A 462 -28.67 1.33 -5.20
N SER A 463 -29.61 2.25 -4.95
CA SER A 463 -30.21 3.10 -5.98
C SER A 463 -29.20 4.04 -6.60
N LYS A 464 -28.37 4.73 -5.79
CA LYS A 464 -27.30 5.61 -6.27
C LYS A 464 -26.22 4.84 -7.02
N GLY A 465 -25.80 3.68 -6.47
CA GLY A 465 -24.80 2.82 -7.09
C GLY A 465 -25.25 2.29 -8.45
N LEU A 466 -26.47 1.78 -8.58
CA LEU A 466 -27.05 1.31 -9.83
C LEU A 466 -27.25 2.46 -10.84
N CYS A 467 -27.72 3.61 -10.40
CA CYS A 467 -27.87 4.80 -11.21
C CYS A 467 -26.51 5.24 -11.79
N PHE A 468 -25.48 5.32 -10.93
CA PHE A 468 -24.12 5.66 -11.35
C PHE A 468 -23.57 4.65 -12.35
N LEU A 469 -23.65 3.36 -12.05
CA LEU A 469 -23.17 2.28 -12.90
C LEU A 469 -23.83 2.35 -14.27
N PHE A 470 -25.15 2.53 -14.34
CA PHE A 470 -25.90 2.57 -15.58
C PHE A 470 -25.53 3.81 -16.43
N LEU A 471 -25.63 5.01 -15.84
CA LEU A 471 -25.37 6.26 -16.56
C LEU A 471 -23.90 6.40 -16.97
N TYR A 472 -22.95 6.00 -16.10
CA TYR A 472 -21.55 6.05 -16.43
C TYR A 472 -21.19 5.07 -17.56
N SER A 473 -21.75 3.86 -17.52
CA SER A 473 -21.55 2.87 -18.59
C SER A 473 -22.07 3.38 -19.93
N ILE A 474 -23.25 4.00 -19.98
CA ILE A 474 -23.79 4.62 -21.21
C ILE A 474 -22.84 5.73 -21.68
N SER A 475 -22.40 6.63 -20.81
CA SER A 475 -21.50 7.73 -21.17
C SER A 475 -20.19 7.22 -21.76
N VAL A 476 -19.63 6.16 -21.18
CA VAL A 476 -18.41 5.51 -21.70
C VAL A 476 -18.68 4.87 -23.07
N ILE A 477 -19.75 4.09 -23.24
CA ILE A 477 -20.10 3.42 -24.50
C ILE A 477 -20.26 4.45 -25.62
N LEU A 478 -20.94 5.56 -25.37
CA LEU A 478 -21.12 6.65 -26.34
C LEU A 478 -19.79 7.33 -26.74
N SER A 479 -18.79 7.30 -25.84
CA SER A 479 -17.46 7.88 -26.09
C SER A 479 -16.49 6.95 -26.83
N LEU A 480 -16.82 5.65 -26.97
CA LEU A 480 -15.94 4.67 -27.61
C LEU A 480 -15.89 4.87 -29.12
N THR A 481 -14.69 4.89 -29.66
CA THR A 481 -14.47 4.95 -31.11
C THR A 481 -14.69 3.57 -31.79
N LYS A 482 -14.90 3.56 -33.09
CA LYS A 482 -14.98 2.29 -33.86
C LYS A 482 -13.76 1.38 -33.64
N ASN A 483 -12.58 1.97 -33.41
CA ASN A 483 -11.34 1.23 -33.15
C ASN A 483 -11.35 0.59 -31.73
N ASP A 484 -11.87 1.28 -30.72
CA ASP A 484 -12.03 0.75 -29.39
C ASP A 484 -12.94 -0.47 -29.36
N ILE A 485 -14.12 -0.35 -30.04
CA ILE A 485 -15.10 -1.44 -30.13
C ILE A 485 -14.49 -2.66 -30.84
N ARG A 486 -13.71 -2.43 -31.90
CA ARG A 486 -13.02 -3.50 -32.63
C ARG A 486 -11.98 -4.19 -31.76
N PHE A 487 -11.22 -3.42 -31.00
CA PHE A 487 -10.21 -3.95 -30.06
C PHE A 487 -10.87 -4.80 -28.96
N ILE A 488 -11.91 -4.31 -28.31
CA ILE A 488 -12.66 -5.04 -27.27
C ILE A 488 -13.22 -6.35 -27.84
N LYS A 489 -13.86 -6.32 -29.01
CA LYS A 489 -14.39 -7.53 -29.68
C LYS A 489 -13.30 -8.56 -30.01
N GLN A 490 -12.10 -8.10 -30.41
CA GLN A 490 -10.98 -9.00 -30.70
C GLN A 490 -10.40 -9.63 -29.45
N THR A 491 -10.41 -8.90 -28.32
CA THR A 491 -9.93 -9.41 -27.03
C THR A 491 -10.88 -10.46 -26.45
N ILE A 492 -12.19 -10.19 -26.45
CA ILE A 492 -13.22 -11.14 -25.98
C ILE A 492 -13.25 -12.43 -26.81
N ARG A 493 -12.93 -12.38 -28.11
CA ARG A 493 -12.87 -13.58 -28.95
C ARG A 493 -11.63 -14.45 -28.74
N LYS A 494 -10.62 -13.97 -28.03
CA LYS A 494 -9.36 -14.67 -27.76
C LYS A 494 -9.31 -15.27 -26.33
N THR A 495 -10.21 -14.83 -25.45
CA THR A 495 -10.50 -15.43 -24.13
C THR A 495 -11.61 -16.46 -24.25
#